data_d19ae9b309a18dba9b1f02c32df155fc
#
_entry.id   d19ae9b309a18dba9b1f02c32df155fc
#
_cell.length_a   1.000
_cell.length_b   1.000
_cell.length_c   1.000
_cell.angle_alpha   90.00
_cell.angle_beta   90.00
_cell.angle_gamma   90.00
#
_symmetry.space_group_name_H-M   'P 1'
#
loop_
_entity.id
_entity.type
_entity.pdbx_description
1 polymer ?
#
loop_
_entity_poly.entity_id
_entity_poly.type
_entity_poly.pdbx_seq_one_letter_code
_entity_poly.pdbx_strand_id
1 'polypeptide(L)'
;IDDEQQIVKLIFKKYMELKSQTKVEKYLIINDIKTKNNKYYNRFSIKKILENPVYAIADGDIYEYFKNLNVQVYAIKDEFDGKNGLMVYNKTSQIGRKTHKMNNVEDWIIAIGKHKGIIKGSDWVEIQNMLLKNGDKKYRRPTKNNALLSGILRCSKCGSFMRPKIRNYCNSDGELVFNYLCELKDKSKRQKCNCKNPNGNEVDKLVMEAVNKMVSPNSDLYKSLKKISSGVFNDEQEKQNEILVLKKKYETNEKAIKNYVDKIMYVDGDALIEVNKKICDLKDKKKS
;
A
#
# COMPACT_ATOMS: atom_id res chain seq x y z
N ILE A 1 23.55 15.47 -1.26
CA ILE A 1 23.22 15.20 -2.69
C ILE A 1 24.31 14.33 -3.31
N ASP A 2 25.61 14.64 -3.09
CA ASP A 2 26.70 13.86 -3.70
C ASP A 2 26.76 12.41 -3.22
N ASP A 3 26.49 12.14 -1.96
CA ASP A 3 26.46 10.78 -1.40
C ASP A 3 25.35 9.93 -2.03
N GLU A 4 24.16 10.50 -2.29
CA GLU A 4 23.07 9.78 -2.93
C GLU A 4 23.39 9.43 -4.39
N GLN A 5 24.06 10.33 -5.13
CA GLN A 5 24.51 10.07 -6.48
C GLN A 5 25.58 8.95 -6.54
N GLN A 6 26.49 8.94 -5.55
CA GLN A 6 27.49 7.86 -5.42
C GLN A 6 26.82 6.49 -5.21
N ILE A 7 25.78 6.45 -4.35
CA ILE A 7 25.01 5.20 -4.14
C ILE A 7 24.31 4.77 -5.42
N VAL A 8 23.72 5.70 -6.19
CA VAL A 8 23.07 5.37 -7.46
C VAL A 8 24.10 4.80 -8.44
N LYS A 9 25.25 5.45 -8.63
CA LYS A 9 26.35 4.94 -9.48
C LYS A 9 26.78 3.52 -9.05
N LEU A 10 26.90 3.30 -7.74
CA LEU A 10 27.26 1.99 -7.20
C LEU A 10 26.20 0.93 -7.52
N ILE A 11 24.89 1.27 -7.41
CA ILE A 11 23.81 0.35 -7.75
C ILE A 11 23.87 -0.06 -9.22
N PHE A 12 24.05 0.89 -10.13
CA PHE A 12 24.21 0.63 -11.57
C PHE A 12 25.43 -0.24 -11.84
N LYS A 13 26.60 0.11 -11.32
CA LYS A 13 27.83 -0.66 -11.45
C LYS A 13 27.65 -2.10 -10.93
N LYS A 14 27.09 -2.27 -9.74
CA LYS A 14 26.88 -3.60 -9.16
C LYS A 14 25.83 -4.40 -9.90
N TYR A 15 24.84 -3.75 -10.50
CA TYR A 15 23.87 -4.48 -11.32
C TYR A 15 24.49 -4.99 -12.62
N MET A 16 25.33 -4.22 -13.28
CA MET A 16 26.11 -4.67 -14.45
C MET A 16 26.99 -5.90 -14.12
N GLU A 17 27.69 -5.87 -12.96
CA GLU A 17 28.54 -6.97 -12.52
C GLU A 17 27.73 -8.24 -12.14
N LEU A 18 26.66 -8.08 -11.34
CA LEU A 18 25.95 -9.19 -10.70
C LEU A 18 24.74 -9.70 -11.49
N LYS A 19 24.20 -8.91 -12.43
CA LYS A 19 23.05 -9.21 -13.31
C LYS A 19 21.79 -9.66 -12.54
N SER A 20 21.64 -9.24 -11.29
CA SER A 20 20.55 -9.66 -10.42
C SER A 20 20.24 -8.65 -9.31
N GLN A 21 19.01 -8.12 -9.29
CA GLN A 21 18.52 -7.20 -8.23
C GLN A 21 18.66 -7.79 -6.82
N THR A 22 18.39 -9.08 -6.66
CA THR A 22 18.53 -9.77 -5.36
C THR A 22 19.99 -9.85 -4.90
N LYS A 23 20.94 -10.03 -5.83
CA LYS A 23 22.36 -10.02 -5.47
C LYS A 23 22.84 -8.62 -5.10
N VAL A 24 22.37 -7.59 -5.81
CA VAL A 24 22.64 -6.17 -5.46
C VAL A 24 22.06 -5.83 -4.10
N GLU A 25 20.79 -6.20 -3.82
CA GLU A 25 20.19 -6.02 -2.49
C GLU A 25 21.04 -6.63 -1.38
N LYS A 26 21.49 -7.87 -1.55
CA LYS A 26 22.36 -8.54 -0.60
C LYS A 26 23.69 -7.82 -0.41
N TYR A 27 24.31 -7.35 -1.48
CA TYR A 27 25.55 -6.58 -1.42
C TYR A 27 25.38 -5.30 -0.61
N LEU A 28 24.33 -4.52 -0.87
CA LEU A 28 24.05 -3.28 -0.13
C LEU A 28 23.80 -3.53 1.35
N ILE A 29 23.06 -4.60 1.71
CA ILE A 29 22.80 -4.99 3.10
C ILE A 29 24.09 -5.39 3.81
N ILE A 30 24.96 -6.18 3.18
CA ILE A 30 26.23 -6.65 3.77
C ILE A 30 27.12 -5.46 4.07
N ASN A 31 27.22 -4.50 3.15
CA ASN A 31 28.05 -3.30 3.30
C ASN A 31 27.36 -2.17 4.09
N ASP A 32 26.21 -2.43 4.70
CA ASP A 32 25.43 -1.48 5.50
C ASP A 32 25.04 -0.18 4.78
N ILE A 33 24.87 -0.27 3.44
CA ILE A 33 24.47 0.87 2.62
C ILE A 33 22.96 1.03 2.71
N LYS A 34 22.51 2.17 3.23
CA LYS A 34 21.11 2.49 3.53
C LYS A 34 20.65 3.73 2.78
N THR A 35 19.33 3.87 2.67
CA THR A 35 18.69 5.09 2.19
C THR A 35 18.84 6.22 3.23
N LYS A 36 18.61 7.47 2.84
CA LYS A 36 18.56 8.64 3.74
C LYS A 36 17.61 8.46 4.95
N ASN A 37 16.61 7.62 4.84
CA ASN A 37 15.67 7.29 5.91
C ASN A 37 16.16 6.10 6.77
N ASN A 38 17.45 5.77 6.73
CA ASN A 38 18.08 4.66 7.46
C ASN A 38 17.45 3.27 7.21
N LYS A 39 16.87 3.06 6.01
CA LYS A 39 16.26 1.79 5.59
C LYS A 39 17.14 1.08 4.56
N TYR A 40 17.18 -0.24 4.57
CA TYR A 40 17.86 -1.00 3.54
C TYR A 40 17.13 -0.92 2.20
N TYR A 41 17.89 -0.85 1.11
CA TYR A 41 17.35 -0.97 -0.23
C TYR A 41 16.77 -2.37 -0.43
N ASN A 42 15.56 -2.45 -1.00
CA ASN A 42 14.97 -3.70 -1.42
C ASN A 42 14.99 -3.82 -2.95
N ARG A 43 14.80 -5.04 -3.47
CA ARG A 43 14.81 -5.30 -4.91
C ARG A 43 13.88 -4.41 -5.73
N PHE A 44 12.74 -3.97 -5.16
CA PHE A 44 11.79 -3.11 -5.86
C PHE A 44 12.30 -1.67 -5.95
N SER A 45 12.89 -1.14 -4.87
CA SER A 45 13.51 0.18 -4.89
C SER A 45 14.73 0.20 -5.82
N ILE A 46 15.55 -0.85 -5.82
CA ILE A 46 16.66 -1.01 -6.76
C ILE A 46 16.15 -1.02 -8.20
N LYS A 47 15.08 -1.80 -8.49
CA LYS A 47 14.47 -1.82 -9.82
C LYS A 47 14.01 -0.43 -10.27
N LYS A 48 13.31 0.31 -9.41
CA LYS A 48 12.85 1.68 -9.69
C LYS A 48 14.00 2.65 -9.97
N ILE A 49 15.16 2.48 -9.32
CA ILE A 49 16.35 3.29 -9.57
C ILE A 49 16.91 2.94 -10.95
N LEU A 50 17.08 1.65 -11.26
CA LEU A 50 17.63 1.19 -12.52
C LEU A 50 16.75 1.55 -13.74
N GLU A 51 15.43 1.54 -13.58
CA GLU A 51 14.46 1.89 -14.63
C GLU A 51 14.25 3.40 -14.80
N ASN A 52 14.86 4.23 -13.97
CA ASN A 52 14.62 5.67 -14.04
C ASN A 52 15.56 6.37 -15.02
N PRO A 53 15.03 6.89 -16.16
CA PRO A 53 15.87 7.53 -17.17
C PRO A 53 16.54 8.83 -16.72
N VAL A 54 16.05 9.44 -15.63
CA VAL A 54 16.61 10.69 -15.08
C VAL A 54 18.11 10.57 -14.76
N TYR A 55 18.59 9.37 -14.47
CA TYR A 55 20.00 9.13 -14.17
C TYR A 55 20.86 8.98 -15.44
N ALA A 56 20.25 8.73 -16.59
CA ALA A 56 20.99 8.53 -17.84
C ALA A 56 21.46 9.86 -18.42
N ILE A 57 22.62 9.82 -19.07
CA ILE A 57 23.14 10.92 -19.87
C ILE A 57 22.37 10.95 -21.19
N ALA A 58 21.93 12.12 -21.61
CA ALA A 58 21.26 12.33 -22.89
C ALA A 58 22.30 12.25 -24.03
N ASP A 59 22.53 11.05 -24.55
CA ASP A 59 23.41 10.76 -25.66
C ASP A 59 22.66 10.06 -26.81
N GLY A 60 23.36 9.79 -27.90
CA GLY A 60 22.79 9.16 -29.10
C GLY A 60 22.16 7.79 -28.84
N ASP A 61 22.73 6.98 -27.92
CA ASP A 61 22.23 5.64 -27.59
C ASP A 61 20.85 5.72 -26.93
N ILE A 62 20.68 6.68 -26.02
CA ILE A 62 19.39 6.94 -25.36
C ILE A 62 18.34 7.45 -26.36
N TYR A 63 18.73 8.36 -27.27
CA TYR A 63 17.83 8.85 -28.29
C TYR A 63 17.26 7.71 -29.15
N GLU A 64 18.16 6.85 -29.69
CA GLU A 64 17.76 5.70 -30.51
C GLU A 64 16.90 4.71 -29.70
N TYR A 65 17.23 4.45 -28.43
CA TYR A 65 16.45 3.56 -27.58
C TYR A 65 14.99 4.01 -27.45
N PHE A 66 14.75 5.29 -27.13
CA PHE A 66 13.39 5.78 -26.97
C PHE A 66 12.65 5.93 -28.32
N LYS A 67 13.34 6.28 -29.39
CA LYS A 67 12.75 6.28 -30.74
C LYS A 67 12.29 4.89 -31.18
N ASN A 68 13.09 3.86 -30.93
CA ASN A 68 12.74 2.46 -31.23
C ASN A 68 11.53 1.96 -30.41
N LEU A 69 11.25 2.56 -29.26
CA LEU A 69 10.07 2.29 -28.45
C LEU A 69 8.87 3.17 -28.79
N ASN A 70 8.92 3.96 -29.88
CA ASN A 70 7.89 4.91 -30.29
C ASN A 70 7.52 5.94 -29.22
N VAL A 71 8.46 6.28 -28.32
CA VAL A 71 8.26 7.30 -27.29
C VAL A 71 8.41 8.69 -27.88
N GLN A 72 7.58 9.62 -27.42
CA GLN A 72 7.70 11.02 -27.82
C GLN A 72 8.96 11.65 -27.22
N VAL A 73 9.94 12.02 -28.08
CA VAL A 73 11.17 12.71 -27.69
C VAL A 73 11.08 14.16 -28.13
N TYR A 74 11.21 15.09 -27.17
CA TYR A 74 11.00 16.53 -27.34
C TYR A 74 12.27 17.30 -27.71
N ALA A 75 13.24 16.65 -28.33
CA ALA A 75 14.48 17.25 -28.82
C ALA A 75 14.96 16.50 -30.07
N ILE A 76 15.73 17.18 -30.92
CA ILE A 76 16.36 16.56 -32.07
C ILE A 76 17.59 15.77 -31.63
N LYS A 77 18.06 14.83 -32.47
CA LYS A 77 19.19 13.94 -32.17
C LYS A 77 20.46 14.71 -31.82
N ASP A 78 20.72 15.84 -32.51
CA ASP A 78 21.93 16.64 -32.32
C ASP A 78 22.00 17.35 -30.95
N GLU A 79 20.86 17.51 -30.29
CA GLU A 79 20.80 18.08 -28.93
C GLU A 79 21.20 17.05 -27.84
N PHE A 80 21.26 15.76 -28.18
CA PHE A 80 21.72 14.69 -27.27
C PHE A 80 23.25 14.66 -27.23
N ASP A 81 23.83 15.74 -26.74
CA ASP A 81 25.28 16.01 -26.75
C ASP A 81 26.09 15.33 -25.63
N GLY A 82 25.45 14.52 -24.82
CA GLY A 82 26.09 13.76 -23.74
C GLY A 82 26.44 14.56 -22.48
N LYS A 83 25.91 15.79 -22.31
CA LYS A 83 26.22 16.64 -21.13
C LYS A 83 25.18 16.55 -20.03
N ASN A 84 23.91 16.58 -20.42
CA ASN A 84 22.79 16.67 -19.51
C ASN A 84 22.12 15.32 -19.28
N GLY A 85 21.32 15.22 -18.22
CA GLY A 85 20.45 14.09 -17.97
C GLY A 85 19.08 14.25 -18.62
N LEU A 86 18.23 13.26 -18.46
CA LEU A 86 16.88 13.24 -19.05
C LEU A 86 15.82 13.68 -18.06
N MET A 87 14.79 14.33 -18.58
CA MET A 87 13.53 14.53 -17.87
C MET A 87 12.44 13.67 -18.52
N VAL A 88 11.58 13.07 -17.69
CA VAL A 88 10.49 12.21 -18.15
C VAL A 88 9.18 12.74 -17.61
N TYR A 89 8.28 13.04 -18.53
CA TYR A 89 6.91 13.48 -18.24
C TYR A 89 5.92 12.35 -18.56
N ASN A 90 4.71 12.50 -18.09
CA ASN A 90 3.62 11.52 -18.25
C ASN A 90 3.97 10.08 -17.80
N LYS A 91 4.89 9.96 -16.84
CA LYS A 91 5.34 8.66 -16.30
C LYS A 91 4.29 7.97 -15.44
N THR A 92 3.43 8.74 -14.79
CA THR A 92 2.40 8.24 -13.89
C THR A 92 1.09 8.97 -14.09
N SER A 93 -0.02 8.25 -13.96
CA SER A 93 -1.37 8.79 -13.90
C SER A 93 -1.95 8.62 -12.50
N GLN A 94 -2.72 9.60 -12.04
CA GLN A 94 -3.43 9.56 -10.77
C GLN A 94 -4.79 8.90 -10.96
N ILE A 95 -5.04 7.78 -10.28
CA ILE A 95 -6.32 7.03 -10.37
C ILE A 95 -7.27 7.40 -9.23
N GLY A 96 -6.78 8.03 -8.17
CA GLY A 96 -7.56 8.42 -6.99
C GLY A 96 -6.76 9.36 -6.09
N ARG A 97 -7.32 9.75 -4.95
CA ARG A 97 -6.68 10.75 -4.07
C ARG A 97 -5.24 10.40 -3.65
N LYS A 98 -4.88 9.11 -3.57
CA LYS A 98 -3.56 8.64 -3.09
C LYS A 98 -2.92 7.56 -3.97
N THR A 99 -3.55 7.15 -5.06
CA THR A 99 -3.10 6.02 -5.89
C THR A 99 -2.59 6.51 -7.24
N HIS A 100 -1.32 6.21 -7.53
CA HIS A 100 -0.68 6.48 -8.81
C HIS A 100 -0.40 5.16 -9.52
N LYS A 101 -0.70 5.11 -10.81
CA LYS A 101 -0.34 3.99 -11.70
C LYS A 101 0.78 4.46 -12.63
N MET A 102 1.76 3.57 -12.87
CA MET A 102 2.76 3.80 -13.92
C MET A 102 2.09 3.65 -15.28
N ASN A 103 2.30 4.63 -16.16
CA ASN A 103 1.89 4.56 -17.56
C ASN A 103 2.84 3.64 -18.34
N ASN A 104 2.39 3.17 -19.50
CA ASN A 104 3.26 2.44 -20.41
C ASN A 104 4.40 3.35 -20.88
N VAL A 105 5.54 2.75 -21.23
CA VAL A 105 6.72 3.53 -21.65
C VAL A 105 6.44 4.32 -22.93
N GLU A 106 5.60 3.81 -23.81
CA GLU A 106 5.16 4.46 -25.05
C GLU A 106 4.42 5.80 -24.83
N ASP A 107 3.75 5.92 -23.67
CA ASP A 107 3.01 7.12 -23.27
C ASP A 107 3.93 8.21 -22.66
N TRP A 108 5.20 7.88 -22.42
CA TRP A 108 6.13 8.82 -21.80
C TRP A 108 6.52 9.94 -22.79
N ILE A 109 6.91 11.06 -22.21
CA ILE A 109 7.48 12.19 -22.96
C ILE A 109 8.89 12.41 -22.42
N ILE A 110 9.88 12.30 -23.29
CA ILE A 110 11.30 12.46 -22.95
C ILE A 110 11.77 13.83 -23.39
N ALA A 111 12.45 14.53 -22.51
CA ALA A 111 13.11 15.80 -22.79
C ALA A 111 14.50 15.85 -22.14
N ILE A 112 15.37 16.72 -22.64
CA ILE A 112 16.69 16.95 -22.06
C ILE A 112 16.52 17.82 -20.80
N GLY A 113 17.06 17.35 -19.67
CA GLY A 113 17.02 18.04 -18.39
C GLY A 113 18.14 19.06 -18.23
N LYS A 114 18.02 19.95 -17.23
CA LYS A 114 19.09 20.89 -16.85
C LYS A 114 20.13 20.28 -15.90
N HIS A 115 19.87 19.12 -15.34
CA HIS A 115 20.79 18.41 -14.43
C HIS A 115 21.80 17.58 -15.22
N LYS A 116 22.92 17.29 -14.63
CA LYS A 116 23.93 16.39 -15.22
C LYS A 116 23.48 14.93 -15.10
N GLY A 117 23.52 14.19 -16.19
CA GLY A 117 23.37 12.75 -16.17
C GLY A 117 24.57 12.08 -15.47
N ILE A 118 24.35 10.93 -14.86
CA ILE A 118 25.38 10.26 -14.05
C ILE A 118 25.76 8.87 -14.60
N ILE A 119 24.97 8.30 -15.50
CA ILE A 119 25.14 6.99 -16.10
C ILE A 119 25.18 7.15 -17.62
N LYS A 120 26.15 6.55 -18.28
CA LYS A 120 26.24 6.57 -19.75
C LYS A 120 24.99 5.95 -20.37
N GLY A 121 24.53 6.50 -21.50
CA GLY A 121 23.33 6.00 -22.17
C GLY A 121 23.44 4.54 -22.57
N SER A 122 24.57 4.13 -23.15
CA SER A 122 24.85 2.74 -23.48
C SER A 122 24.68 1.79 -22.29
N ASP A 123 25.23 2.15 -21.13
CA ASP A 123 25.16 1.32 -19.91
C ASP A 123 23.72 1.25 -19.40
N TRP A 124 23.00 2.37 -19.45
CA TRP A 124 21.59 2.42 -19.04
C TRP A 124 20.73 1.54 -19.96
N VAL A 125 20.89 1.62 -21.28
CA VAL A 125 20.18 0.81 -22.28
C VAL A 125 20.48 -0.67 -22.09
N GLU A 126 21.75 -1.04 -21.87
CA GLU A 126 22.12 -2.44 -21.60
C GLU A 126 21.40 -2.97 -20.36
N ILE A 127 21.31 -2.16 -19.31
CA ILE A 127 20.57 -2.52 -18.10
C ILE A 127 19.09 -2.72 -18.38
N GLN A 128 18.43 -1.85 -19.19
CA GLN A 128 17.02 -2.06 -19.55
C GLN A 128 16.82 -3.40 -20.26
N ASN A 129 17.69 -3.72 -21.22
CA ASN A 129 17.65 -5.01 -21.92
C ASN A 129 17.82 -6.20 -20.96
N MET A 130 18.71 -6.09 -19.97
CA MET A 130 18.86 -7.11 -18.93
C MET A 130 17.62 -7.24 -18.04
N LEU A 131 16.98 -6.12 -17.68
CA LEU A 131 15.77 -6.10 -16.88
C LEU A 131 14.59 -6.76 -17.61
N LEU A 132 14.43 -6.50 -18.91
CA LEU A 132 13.43 -7.13 -19.76
C LEU A 132 13.65 -8.65 -19.81
N LYS A 133 14.84 -9.13 -20.15
CA LYS A 133 15.18 -10.56 -20.16
C LYS A 133 14.96 -11.26 -18.81
N ASN A 134 15.13 -10.54 -17.69
CA ASN A 134 14.87 -11.08 -16.37
C ASN A 134 13.37 -11.08 -16.02
N GLY A 135 12.58 -10.17 -16.61
CA GLY A 135 11.14 -10.09 -16.45
C GLY A 135 10.39 -11.27 -17.08
N ASP A 136 10.91 -11.80 -18.18
CA ASP A 136 10.32 -12.95 -18.90
C ASP A 136 10.43 -14.29 -18.15
N LYS A 137 11.20 -14.34 -17.07
CA LYS A 137 11.28 -15.53 -16.22
C LYS A 137 9.98 -15.68 -15.46
N LYS A 138 9.18 -16.70 -15.83
CA LYS A 138 7.90 -17.02 -15.17
C LYS A 138 8.07 -17.04 -13.65
N TYR A 139 7.27 -16.23 -12.95
CA TYR A 139 7.22 -16.22 -11.51
C TYR A 139 6.77 -17.59 -11.00
N ARG A 140 7.63 -18.28 -10.24
CA ARG A 140 7.21 -19.46 -9.49
C ARG A 140 6.24 -19.01 -8.39
N ARG A 141 4.95 -19.25 -8.58
CA ARG A 141 3.98 -19.11 -7.50
C ARG A 141 4.38 -20.07 -6.37
N PRO A 142 4.45 -19.60 -5.11
CA PRO A 142 4.64 -20.52 -4.01
C PRO A 142 3.48 -21.53 -4.03
N THR A 143 3.80 -22.79 -4.22
CA THR A 143 2.83 -23.86 -4.05
C THR A 143 2.54 -23.98 -2.55
N LYS A 144 1.27 -23.84 -2.18
CA LYS A 144 0.68 -24.05 -0.85
C LYS A 144 1.62 -23.76 0.33
N ASN A 145 1.51 -22.56 0.89
CA ASN A 145 2.16 -22.20 2.14
C ASN A 145 1.13 -22.36 3.26
N ASN A 146 1.23 -23.41 4.04
CA ASN A 146 0.35 -23.68 5.19
C ASN A 146 0.76 -22.90 6.45
N ALA A 147 1.80 -22.06 6.38
CA ALA A 147 2.31 -21.31 7.52
C ALA A 147 1.36 -20.19 7.93
N LEU A 148 0.77 -20.30 9.10
CA LEU A 148 -0.24 -19.41 9.67
C LEU A 148 0.26 -17.98 9.84
N LEU A 149 1.49 -17.81 10.32
CA LEU A 149 2.07 -16.52 10.70
C LEU A 149 2.86 -15.86 9.56
N SER A 150 2.64 -16.25 8.31
CA SER A 150 3.29 -15.64 7.14
C SER A 150 2.96 -14.14 7.05
N GLY A 151 3.99 -13.29 7.04
CA GLY A 151 3.85 -11.82 6.96
C GLY A 151 3.50 -11.13 8.28
N ILE A 152 3.32 -11.89 9.38
CA ILE A 152 2.99 -11.36 10.72
C ILE A 152 4.20 -11.51 11.65
N LEU A 153 4.84 -12.69 11.65
CA LEU A 153 5.90 -13.03 12.58
C LEU A 153 7.15 -12.16 12.37
N ARG A 154 7.68 -11.62 13.46
CA ARG A 154 8.90 -10.80 13.47
C ARG A 154 10.00 -11.42 14.32
N CYS A 155 11.23 -11.18 13.88
CA CYS A 155 12.42 -11.63 14.62
C CYS A 155 12.63 -10.79 15.88
N SER A 156 12.72 -11.42 17.05
CA SER A 156 12.96 -10.75 18.34
C SER A 156 14.31 -10.01 18.41
N LYS A 157 15.33 -10.46 17.63
CA LYS A 157 16.67 -9.84 17.66
C LYS A 157 16.81 -8.61 16.77
N CYS A 158 16.15 -8.59 15.60
CA CYS A 158 16.36 -7.51 14.60
C CYS A 158 15.07 -6.89 14.07
N GLY A 159 13.89 -7.30 14.54
CA GLY A 159 12.60 -6.76 14.10
C GLY A 159 12.17 -7.11 12.67
N SER A 160 13.04 -7.72 11.85
CA SER A 160 12.73 -8.09 10.47
C SER A 160 11.67 -9.19 10.42
N PHE A 161 10.91 -9.22 9.33
CA PHE A 161 9.93 -10.30 9.12
C PHE A 161 10.61 -11.68 9.09
N MET A 162 9.90 -12.66 9.61
CA MET A 162 10.26 -14.05 9.47
C MET A 162 9.36 -14.69 8.41
N ARG A 163 9.95 -15.45 7.52
CA ARG A 163 9.22 -16.13 6.43
C ARG A 163 9.36 -17.63 6.54
N PRO A 164 8.33 -18.38 6.18
CA PRO A 164 8.41 -19.84 6.20
C PRO A 164 9.38 -20.34 5.13
N LYS A 165 10.21 -21.29 5.52
CA LYS A 165 11.07 -22.05 4.61
C LYS A 165 10.72 -23.52 4.74
N ILE A 166 10.05 -24.05 3.74
CA ILE A 166 9.60 -25.43 3.67
C ILE A 166 10.82 -26.36 3.58
N ARG A 167 10.75 -27.47 4.29
CA ARG A 167 11.68 -28.59 4.21
C ARG A 167 11.14 -29.61 3.19
N ASN A 168 12.02 -30.47 2.68
CA ASN A 168 11.63 -31.49 1.70
C ASN A 168 11.18 -32.81 2.35
N TYR A 169 10.64 -32.74 3.58
CA TYR A 169 10.12 -33.90 4.29
C TYR A 169 8.89 -33.52 5.12
N CYS A 170 8.07 -34.53 5.42
CA CYS A 170 6.90 -34.42 6.29
C CYS A 170 7.20 -34.92 7.69
N ASN A 171 6.41 -34.47 8.67
CA ASN A 171 6.39 -35.01 10.02
C ASN A 171 5.66 -36.37 10.04
N SER A 172 5.56 -37.00 11.24
CA SER A 172 4.82 -38.26 11.47
C SER A 172 3.35 -38.17 11.05
N ASP A 173 2.78 -36.96 11.08
CA ASP A 173 1.36 -36.67 10.78
C ASP A 173 1.12 -36.38 9.29
N GLY A 174 2.17 -36.53 8.45
CA GLY A 174 2.10 -36.27 7.00
C GLY A 174 2.13 -34.82 6.62
N GLU A 175 2.36 -33.89 7.55
CA GLU A 175 2.42 -32.45 7.27
C GLU A 175 3.83 -32.03 6.84
N LEU A 176 3.90 -31.13 5.84
CA LEU A 176 5.17 -30.54 5.41
C LEU A 176 5.82 -29.75 6.54
N VAL A 177 7.04 -30.12 6.89
CA VAL A 177 7.81 -29.43 7.92
C VAL A 177 8.38 -28.13 7.34
N PHE A 178 8.27 -27.05 8.09
CA PHE A 178 8.86 -25.76 7.73
C PHE A 178 9.43 -25.06 8.97
N ASN A 179 10.38 -24.18 8.74
CA ASN A 179 10.95 -23.33 9.77
C ASN A 179 10.71 -21.87 9.44
N TYR A 180 10.49 -21.01 10.43
CA TYR A 180 10.51 -19.58 10.24
C TYR A 180 11.95 -19.06 10.17
N LEU A 181 12.30 -18.42 9.06
CA LEU A 181 13.63 -17.87 8.75
C LEU A 181 13.58 -16.36 8.75
N CYS A 182 14.41 -15.72 9.55
CA CYS A 182 14.55 -14.27 9.56
C CYS A 182 15.06 -13.75 8.20
N GLU A 183 14.36 -12.79 7.60
CA GLU A 183 14.67 -12.26 6.29
C GLU A 183 16.04 -11.56 6.24
N LEU A 184 16.36 -10.75 7.28
CA LEU A 184 17.66 -10.08 7.37
C LEU A 184 18.81 -11.09 7.51
N LYS A 185 18.63 -12.15 8.30
CA LYS A 185 19.60 -13.24 8.44
C LYS A 185 19.88 -13.93 7.11
N ASP A 186 18.83 -14.21 6.32
CA ASP A 186 18.96 -14.86 5.03
C ASP A 186 19.65 -13.94 3.99
N LYS A 187 19.21 -12.69 3.89
CA LYS A 187 19.74 -11.70 2.95
C LYS A 187 21.19 -11.32 3.27
N SER A 188 21.56 -11.19 4.53
CA SER A 188 22.92 -10.84 4.97
C SER A 188 23.86 -12.05 5.09
N LYS A 189 23.46 -13.26 4.69
CA LYS A 189 24.22 -14.48 4.90
C LYS A 189 24.66 -14.66 6.37
N ARG A 190 23.76 -14.40 7.30
CA ARG A 190 23.94 -14.48 8.76
C ARG A 190 24.81 -13.38 9.39
N GLN A 191 25.32 -12.42 8.63
CA GLN A 191 26.21 -11.36 9.17
C GLN A 191 25.46 -10.32 10.03
N LYS A 192 24.22 -9.98 9.69
CA LYS A 192 23.43 -8.93 10.38
C LYS A 192 22.42 -9.48 11.40
N CYS A 193 22.19 -10.79 11.45
CA CYS A 193 21.31 -11.41 12.42
C CYS A 193 21.66 -12.90 12.57
N ASN A 194 21.75 -13.36 13.82
CA ASN A 194 22.08 -14.74 14.19
C ASN A 194 20.95 -15.46 14.95
N CYS A 195 19.70 -15.00 14.82
CA CYS A 195 18.55 -15.63 15.49
C CYS A 195 18.43 -17.11 15.11
N LYS A 196 17.92 -17.95 16.03
CA LYS A 196 17.58 -19.34 15.72
C LYS A 196 16.38 -19.37 14.75
N ASN A 197 16.26 -20.43 13.96
CA ASN A 197 15.11 -20.65 13.09
C ASN A 197 14.16 -21.59 13.82
N PRO A 198 13.06 -21.12 14.42
CA PRO A 198 12.13 -21.99 15.12
C PRO A 198 11.40 -22.91 14.14
N ASN A 199 10.98 -24.06 14.62
CA ASN A 199 10.09 -24.97 13.90
C ASN A 199 8.73 -24.26 13.68
N GLY A 200 8.33 -24.13 12.42
CA GLY A 200 7.12 -23.41 12.07
C GLY A 200 5.85 -24.13 12.49
N ASN A 201 5.81 -25.46 12.36
CA ASN A 201 4.66 -26.26 12.77
C ASN A 201 4.38 -26.13 14.28
N GLU A 202 5.43 -26.16 15.10
CA GLU A 202 5.30 -26.01 16.57
C GLU A 202 4.85 -24.59 16.95
N VAL A 203 5.44 -23.56 16.31
CA VAL A 203 5.07 -22.14 16.59
C VAL A 203 3.61 -21.88 16.21
N ASP A 204 3.18 -22.36 15.05
CA ASP A 204 1.80 -22.20 14.59
C ASP A 204 0.82 -22.91 15.53
N LYS A 205 1.16 -24.13 16.00
CA LYS A 205 0.37 -24.88 16.98
C LYS A 205 0.23 -24.12 18.30
N LEU A 206 1.33 -23.63 18.86
CA LEU A 206 1.31 -22.84 20.09
C LEU A 206 0.45 -21.57 19.97
N VAL A 207 0.53 -20.88 18.85
CA VAL A 207 -0.29 -19.68 18.62
C VAL A 207 -1.76 -20.05 18.48
N MET A 208 -2.09 -21.12 17.76
CA MET A 208 -3.47 -21.60 17.65
C MET A 208 -4.06 -22.00 19.02
N GLU A 209 -3.30 -22.69 19.83
CA GLU A 209 -3.71 -23.02 21.19
C GLU A 209 -3.95 -21.77 22.06
N ALA A 210 -3.06 -20.78 21.96
CA ALA A 210 -3.22 -19.50 22.66
C ALA A 210 -4.47 -18.73 22.20
N VAL A 211 -4.70 -18.65 20.88
CA VAL A 211 -5.89 -18.02 20.31
C VAL A 211 -7.17 -18.74 20.75
N ASN A 212 -7.18 -20.09 20.70
CA ASN A 212 -8.33 -20.89 21.15
C ASN A 212 -8.65 -20.65 22.64
N LYS A 213 -7.63 -20.52 23.49
CA LYS A 213 -7.82 -20.15 24.91
C LYS A 213 -8.42 -18.75 25.05
N MET A 214 -7.96 -17.79 24.26
CA MET A 214 -8.47 -16.39 24.29
C MET A 214 -9.93 -16.30 23.84
N VAL A 215 -10.33 -17.08 22.83
CA VAL A 215 -11.69 -17.07 22.27
C VAL A 215 -12.65 -17.98 23.05
N SER A 216 -12.17 -18.80 23.98
CA SER A 216 -13.03 -19.66 24.77
C SER A 216 -14.08 -18.85 25.57
N PRO A 217 -15.30 -19.37 25.78
CA PRO A 217 -16.40 -18.66 26.48
C PRO A 217 -16.03 -18.22 27.89
N ASN A 218 -15.07 -18.88 28.53
CA ASN A 218 -14.61 -18.57 29.87
C ASN A 218 -13.49 -17.52 29.93
N SER A 219 -12.95 -17.10 28.80
CA SER A 219 -11.87 -16.11 28.76
C SER A 219 -12.37 -14.70 29.07
N ASP A 220 -11.52 -13.91 29.70
CA ASP A 220 -11.84 -12.50 30.02
C ASP A 220 -12.03 -11.65 28.77
N LEU A 221 -11.32 -11.98 27.68
CA LEU A 221 -11.48 -11.33 26.38
C LEU A 221 -12.88 -11.58 25.81
N TYR A 222 -13.34 -12.84 25.80
CA TYR A 222 -14.68 -13.20 25.33
C TYR A 222 -15.77 -12.50 26.14
N LYS A 223 -15.65 -12.50 27.48
CA LYS A 223 -16.57 -11.82 28.38
C LYS A 223 -16.60 -10.31 28.13
N SER A 224 -15.44 -9.69 27.91
CA SER A 224 -15.34 -8.26 27.60
C SER A 224 -15.98 -7.91 26.25
N LEU A 225 -15.70 -8.69 25.19
CA LEU A 225 -16.30 -8.52 23.88
C LEU A 225 -17.82 -8.69 23.90
N LYS A 226 -18.32 -9.69 24.65
CA LYS A 226 -19.76 -9.91 24.82
C LYS A 226 -20.43 -8.73 25.54
N LYS A 227 -19.78 -8.13 26.54
CA LYS A 227 -20.26 -6.96 27.25
C LYS A 227 -20.33 -5.73 26.33
N ILE A 228 -19.30 -5.50 25.50
CA ILE A 228 -19.28 -4.41 24.52
C ILE A 228 -20.38 -4.61 23.47
N SER A 229 -20.49 -5.82 22.93
CA SER A 229 -21.53 -6.18 21.96
C SER A 229 -22.93 -5.95 22.51
N SER A 230 -23.23 -6.39 23.73
CA SER A 230 -24.55 -6.16 24.36
C SER A 230 -24.84 -4.66 24.63
N GLY A 231 -23.81 -3.88 24.98
CA GLY A 231 -23.94 -2.43 25.14
C GLY A 231 -24.29 -1.73 23.82
N VAL A 232 -23.60 -2.08 22.73
CA VAL A 232 -23.86 -1.51 21.38
C VAL A 232 -25.29 -1.85 20.91
N PHE A 233 -25.76 -3.08 21.14
CA PHE A 233 -27.12 -3.46 20.77
C PHE A 233 -28.19 -2.68 21.56
N ASN A 234 -27.95 -2.39 22.85
CA ASN A 234 -28.90 -1.58 23.67
C ASN A 234 -28.96 -0.13 23.18
N ASP A 235 -27.81 0.48 22.89
CA ASP A 235 -27.72 1.84 22.31
C ASP A 235 -28.41 1.97 20.95
N GLU A 236 -28.33 0.96 20.09
CA GLU A 236 -29.06 0.96 18.82
C GLU A 236 -30.55 0.83 18.99
N GLN A 237 -31.00 0.00 19.94
CA GLN A 237 -32.41 -0.18 20.22
C GLN A 237 -33.04 1.08 20.85
N GLU A 238 -32.32 1.78 21.74
CA GLU A 238 -32.74 3.07 22.29
C GLU A 238 -32.89 4.14 21.22
N LYS A 239 -31.90 4.26 20.34
CA LYS A 239 -31.96 5.19 19.19
C LYS A 239 -33.09 4.87 18.22
N GLN A 240 -33.35 3.59 17.92
CA GLN A 240 -34.48 3.20 17.08
C GLN A 240 -35.81 3.56 17.71
N ASN A 241 -35.99 3.39 19.05
CA ASN A 241 -37.17 3.78 19.75
C ASN A 241 -37.37 5.31 19.76
N GLU A 242 -36.29 6.06 19.93
CA GLU A 242 -36.31 7.53 19.86
C GLU A 242 -36.73 8.02 18.46
N ILE A 243 -36.20 7.44 17.40
CA ILE A 243 -36.61 7.74 16.02
C ILE A 243 -38.08 7.43 15.78
N LEU A 244 -38.60 6.34 16.34
CA LEU A 244 -40.02 5.97 16.23
C LEU A 244 -40.94 7.00 16.96
N VAL A 245 -40.53 7.47 18.12
CA VAL A 245 -41.27 8.51 18.88
C VAL A 245 -41.25 9.83 18.11
N LEU A 246 -40.10 10.23 17.58
CA LEU A 246 -39.97 11.46 16.78
C LEU A 246 -40.81 11.41 15.50
N LYS A 247 -40.83 10.27 14.79
CA LYS A 247 -41.67 10.08 13.59
C LYS A 247 -43.16 10.22 13.93
N LYS A 248 -43.64 9.64 15.05
CA LYS A 248 -45.04 9.78 15.48
C LYS A 248 -45.39 11.23 15.83
N LYS A 249 -44.50 11.95 16.50
CA LYS A 249 -44.68 13.40 16.78
C LYS A 249 -44.75 14.22 15.50
N TYR A 250 -43.86 13.92 14.53
CA TYR A 250 -43.84 14.57 13.22
C TYR A 250 -45.18 14.39 12.50
N GLU A 251 -45.64 13.12 12.35
CA GLU A 251 -46.93 12.83 11.72
C GLU A 251 -48.12 13.49 12.40
N THR A 252 -48.13 13.56 13.74
CA THR A 252 -49.19 14.20 14.52
C THR A 252 -49.21 15.72 14.26
N ASN A 253 -48.02 16.35 14.24
CA ASN A 253 -47.91 17.77 13.94
C ASN A 253 -48.32 18.08 12.51
N GLU A 254 -47.98 17.18 11.53
CA GLU A 254 -48.38 17.33 10.15
C GLU A 254 -49.89 17.25 9.96
N LYS A 255 -50.55 16.28 10.60
CA LYS A 255 -52.01 16.17 10.61
C LYS A 255 -52.67 17.38 11.24
N ALA A 256 -52.12 17.91 12.36
CA ALA A 256 -52.62 19.11 13.00
C ALA A 256 -52.49 20.35 12.10
N ILE A 257 -51.34 20.53 11.46
CA ILE A 257 -51.14 21.63 10.50
C ILE A 257 -52.15 21.54 9.35
N LYS A 258 -52.33 20.33 8.75
CA LYS A 258 -53.30 20.13 7.71
C LYS A 258 -54.72 20.47 8.15
N ASN A 259 -55.15 20.00 9.32
CA ASN A 259 -56.46 20.34 9.88
C ASN A 259 -56.64 21.84 10.10
N TYR A 260 -55.64 22.59 10.53
CA TYR A 260 -55.73 24.03 10.68
C TYR A 260 -55.79 24.74 9.33
N VAL A 261 -55.01 24.26 8.31
CA VAL A 261 -55.05 24.82 6.96
C VAL A 261 -56.41 24.59 6.31
N ASP A 262 -57.01 23.39 6.48
CA ASP A 262 -58.35 23.07 5.91
C ASP A 262 -59.46 23.93 6.57
N LYS A 263 -59.29 24.35 7.83
CA LYS A 263 -60.25 25.19 8.55
C LYS A 263 -60.06 26.69 8.30
N ILE A 264 -58.91 27.13 7.75
CA ILE A 264 -58.59 28.55 7.53
C ILE A 264 -59.59 29.22 6.60
N MET A 265 -60.23 28.48 5.67
CA MET A 265 -61.24 28.99 4.74
C MET A 265 -62.58 29.32 5.39
N TYR A 266 -62.79 28.92 6.65
CA TYR A 266 -64.06 29.11 7.39
C TYR A 266 -63.92 30.05 8.59
N VAL A 267 -62.77 30.76 8.71
CA VAL A 267 -62.47 31.60 9.90
C VAL A 267 -62.13 33.01 9.42
N ASP A 268 -62.85 34.00 9.94
CA ASP A 268 -62.68 35.42 9.66
C ASP A 268 -62.11 36.22 10.82
N GLY A 269 -61.46 37.37 10.55
CA GLY A 269 -61.01 38.38 11.51
C GLY A 269 -59.91 37.94 12.45
N ASP A 270 -60.02 38.25 13.74
CA ASP A 270 -59.00 38.04 14.77
C ASP A 270 -58.66 36.55 15.00
N ALA A 271 -59.58 35.64 14.72
CA ALA A 271 -59.39 34.21 14.87
C ALA A 271 -58.40 33.66 13.79
N LEU A 272 -58.29 34.31 12.64
CA LEU A 272 -57.32 33.96 11.58
C LEU A 272 -55.89 34.22 12.02
N ILE A 273 -55.63 35.25 12.80
CA ILE A 273 -54.32 35.59 13.36
C ILE A 273 -53.85 34.52 14.33
N GLU A 274 -54.77 34.04 15.19
CA GLU A 274 -54.48 33.02 16.19
C GLU A 274 -54.23 31.64 15.55
N VAL A 275 -54.96 31.27 14.49
CA VAL A 275 -54.73 30.05 13.71
C VAL A 275 -53.39 30.08 13.00
N ASN A 276 -53.02 31.21 12.39
CA ASN A 276 -51.73 31.38 11.76
C ASN A 276 -50.56 31.26 12.75
N LYS A 277 -50.70 31.82 13.95
CA LYS A 277 -49.71 31.69 15.03
C LYS A 277 -49.52 30.23 15.44
N LYS A 278 -50.60 29.48 15.62
CA LYS A 278 -50.53 28.04 15.93
C LYS A 278 -49.89 27.22 14.81
N ILE A 279 -50.13 27.54 13.54
CA ILE A 279 -49.48 26.89 12.40
C ILE A 279 -47.97 27.18 12.40
N CYS A 280 -47.55 28.40 12.71
CA CYS A 280 -46.13 28.75 12.82
C CYS A 280 -45.48 27.99 13.97
N ASP A 281 -46.06 27.94 15.14
CA ASP A 281 -45.55 27.22 16.31
C ASP A 281 -45.41 25.70 16.02
N LEU A 282 -46.36 25.11 15.28
CA LEU A 282 -46.26 23.70 14.88
C LEU A 282 -45.22 23.45 13.81
N LYS A 283 -45.00 24.40 12.89
CA LYS A 283 -43.94 24.32 11.91
C LYS A 283 -42.55 24.43 12.53
N ASP A 284 -42.37 25.23 13.56
CA ASP A 284 -41.11 25.35 14.28
C ASP A 284 -40.83 24.11 15.13
N LYS A 285 -41.87 23.51 15.78
CA LYS A 285 -41.78 22.20 16.43
C LYS A 285 -41.49 21.04 15.49
N LYS A 286 -41.68 21.22 14.19
CA LYS A 286 -41.34 20.23 13.13
C LYS A 286 -39.88 20.34 12.68
N LYS A 287 -39.25 21.50 12.92
CA LYS A 287 -37.83 21.75 12.56
C LYS A 287 -36.85 21.43 13.69
N SER A 288 -37.27 21.47 14.95
CA SER A 288 -36.53 21.08 16.14
C SER A 288 -36.57 19.55 16.33
#